data_8430d49d57dfb62a74cd3f136f395d09
#
_entry.id   8430d49d57dfb62a74cd3f136f395d09
#
_cell.length_a   1.000
_cell.length_b   1.000
_cell.length_c   1.000
_cell.angle_alpha   90.00
_cell.angle_beta   90.00
_cell.angle_gamma   90.00
#
_symmetry.space_group_name_H-M   'P 1'
#
loop_
_entity.id
_entity.type
_entity.pdbx_description
1 polymer ?
#
loop_
_entity_poly.entity_id
_entity_poly.type
_entity_poly.pdbx_seq_one_letter_code
_entity_poly.pdbx_strand_id
1 'polypeptide(L)'
;MITNQTTLSPVNDIRDIKPPMVIPNFWEWAAWVLTALAIISLAVFFWRWWQKRRSLIPAEPPVPAYVRAKQKLEEALALIAQPKAFCILVSDTIRSYLEEQFDFRAPERTTEEFLRELKATELLVPEQKESLGRFLESCDLVKFAKYEPGEPELRELHGSAFRLVEETEPKEVQGSESKVQSQMTAA
;
A
#
# COMPACT_ATOMS: atom_id res chain seq x y z
N MET A 1 -35.44 -95.48 -35.74
CA MET A 1 -35.47 -94.75 -34.48
C MET A 1 -34.47 -93.63 -34.59
N ILE A 2 -35.01 -92.43 -34.83
CA ILE A 2 -34.17 -91.18 -35.01
C ILE A 2 -34.41 -90.38 -33.75
N THR A 3 -33.40 -90.24 -32.92
CA THR A 3 -33.46 -89.46 -31.69
C THR A 3 -32.88 -88.05 -32.02
N ASN A 4 -33.76 -87.11 -32.11
CA ASN A 4 -33.42 -85.71 -32.34
C ASN A 4 -33.00 -85.08 -30.98
N GLN A 5 -31.72 -84.84 -30.79
CA GLN A 5 -31.25 -84.07 -29.64
C GLN A 5 -31.18 -82.62 -30.03
N THR A 6 -32.13 -81.87 -29.56
CA THR A 6 -32.09 -80.39 -29.64
C THR A 6 -31.14 -79.87 -28.59
N THR A 7 -29.94 -79.49 -28.95
CA THR A 7 -29.03 -78.77 -28.10
C THR A 7 -29.49 -77.34 -27.92
N LEU A 8 -30.07 -77.04 -26.77
CA LEU A 8 -30.35 -75.67 -26.35
C LEU A 8 -29.02 -74.99 -25.98
N SER A 9 -28.55 -74.11 -26.85
CA SER A 9 -27.43 -73.21 -26.50
C SER A 9 -27.89 -72.28 -25.33
N PRO A 10 -27.10 -72.16 -24.28
CA PRO A 10 -27.38 -71.20 -23.21
C PRO A 10 -27.24 -69.81 -23.78
N VAL A 11 -28.35 -69.07 -23.83
CA VAL A 11 -28.36 -67.63 -24.14
C VAL A 11 -27.69 -66.94 -22.96
N ASN A 12 -26.40 -66.69 -23.13
CA ASN A 12 -25.60 -65.91 -22.18
C ASN A 12 -25.83 -64.41 -22.46
N ASP A 13 -27.06 -63.96 -22.28
CA ASP A 13 -27.45 -62.54 -22.39
C ASP A 13 -27.48 -61.86 -21.02
N ILE A 14 -26.38 -62.05 -20.25
CA ILE A 14 -26.14 -61.25 -19.07
C ILE A 14 -25.32 -60.02 -19.54
N ARG A 15 -26.03 -58.96 -19.95
CA ARG A 15 -25.39 -57.66 -20.13
C ARG A 15 -24.78 -57.24 -18.80
N ASP A 16 -23.48 -57.11 -18.80
CA ASP A 16 -22.68 -56.60 -17.69
C ASP A 16 -23.28 -55.25 -17.23
N ILE A 17 -23.70 -55.19 -15.97
CA ILE A 17 -24.30 -54.03 -15.38
C ILE A 17 -23.16 -53.00 -15.32
N LYS A 18 -23.27 -51.91 -16.11
CA LYS A 18 -22.31 -50.80 -16.05
C LYS A 18 -22.16 -50.35 -14.61
N PRO A 19 -20.90 -50.21 -14.12
CA PRO A 19 -20.69 -49.71 -12.77
C PRO A 19 -21.34 -48.28 -12.66
N PRO A 20 -21.87 -47.94 -11.48
CA PRO A 20 -22.50 -46.64 -11.26
C PRO A 20 -21.53 -45.51 -11.62
N MET A 21 -21.90 -44.69 -12.56
CA MET A 21 -21.14 -43.47 -12.86
C MET A 21 -21.16 -42.57 -11.62
N VAL A 22 -19.97 -42.32 -11.06
CA VAL A 22 -19.83 -41.32 -9.99
C VAL A 22 -20.13 -39.98 -10.63
N ILE A 23 -21.34 -39.45 -10.42
CA ILE A 23 -21.72 -38.10 -10.83
C ILE A 23 -20.92 -37.17 -9.92
N PRO A 24 -19.99 -36.35 -10.44
CA PRO A 24 -19.29 -35.39 -9.61
C PRO A 24 -20.34 -34.48 -8.95
N ASN A 25 -20.36 -34.48 -7.63
CA ASN A 25 -21.35 -33.74 -6.85
C ASN A 25 -21.04 -32.25 -7.01
N PHE A 26 -21.68 -31.61 -8.00
CA PHE A 26 -21.51 -30.17 -8.29
C PHE A 26 -21.68 -29.32 -7.02
N TRP A 27 -22.48 -29.79 -6.06
CA TRP A 27 -22.72 -29.11 -4.80
C TRP A 27 -21.48 -29.07 -3.88
N GLU A 28 -20.64 -30.08 -3.91
CA GLU A 28 -19.36 -30.08 -3.15
C GLU A 28 -18.39 -29.04 -3.70
N TRP A 29 -18.23 -28.95 -5.00
CA TRP A 29 -17.40 -27.92 -5.65
C TRP A 29 -17.93 -26.52 -5.37
N ALA A 30 -19.23 -26.31 -5.43
CA ALA A 30 -19.87 -25.03 -5.11
C ALA A 30 -19.63 -24.64 -3.64
N ALA A 31 -19.70 -25.58 -2.71
CA ALA A 31 -19.40 -25.35 -1.30
C ALA A 31 -17.94 -24.94 -1.08
N TRP A 32 -16.98 -25.59 -1.75
CA TRP A 32 -15.56 -25.22 -1.66
C TRP A 32 -15.28 -23.84 -2.23
N VAL A 33 -15.89 -23.46 -3.34
CA VAL A 33 -15.74 -22.13 -3.95
C VAL A 33 -16.34 -21.05 -3.03
N LEU A 34 -17.52 -21.29 -2.44
CA LEU A 34 -18.13 -20.34 -1.51
C LEU A 34 -17.31 -20.16 -0.23
N THR A 35 -16.73 -21.24 0.32
CA THR A 35 -15.86 -21.13 1.49
C THR A 35 -14.58 -20.38 1.18
N ALA A 36 -13.96 -20.61 0.03
CA ALA A 36 -12.77 -19.89 -0.41
C ALA A 36 -13.06 -18.38 -0.58
N LEU A 37 -14.18 -18.02 -1.21
CA LEU A 37 -14.64 -16.64 -1.36
C LEU A 37 -14.90 -15.97 -0.01
N ALA A 38 -15.52 -16.67 0.93
CA ALA A 38 -15.77 -16.17 2.27
C ALA A 38 -14.45 -15.90 3.03
N ILE A 39 -13.48 -16.81 2.94
CA ILE A 39 -12.16 -16.63 3.58
C ILE A 39 -11.41 -15.44 2.98
N ILE A 40 -11.41 -15.29 1.65
CA ILE A 40 -10.77 -14.16 0.96
C ILE A 40 -11.44 -12.84 1.38
N SER A 41 -12.79 -12.80 1.39
CA SER A 41 -13.55 -11.63 1.83
C SER A 41 -13.24 -11.25 3.28
N LEU A 42 -13.16 -12.24 4.18
CA LEU A 42 -12.81 -12.03 5.59
C LEU A 42 -11.38 -11.53 5.75
N ALA A 43 -10.43 -12.08 4.99
CA ALA A 43 -9.02 -11.64 4.99
C ALA A 43 -8.87 -10.21 4.51
N VAL A 44 -9.55 -9.84 3.40
CA VAL A 44 -9.55 -8.46 2.88
C VAL A 44 -10.21 -7.49 3.86
N PHE A 45 -11.37 -7.90 4.46
CA PHE A 45 -12.05 -7.10 5.48
C PHE A 45 -11.17 -6.89 6.70
N PHE A 46 -10.52 -7.96 7.20
CA PHE A 46 -9.62 -7.90 8.35
C PHE A 46 -8.38 -7.05 8.06
N TRP A 47 -7.81 -7.15 6.85
CA TRP A 47 -6.68 -6.32 6.43
C TRP A 47 -7.06 -4.84 6.35
N ARG A 48 -8.19 -4.51 5.70
CA ARG A 48 -8.72 -3.12 5.66
C ARG A 48 -9.07 -2.59 7.04
N TRP A 49 -9.65 -3.43 7.89
CA TRP A 49 -9.95 -3.07 9.27
C TRP A 49 -8.68 -2.85 10.11
N TRP A 50 -7.64 -3.65 9.90
CA TRP A 50 -6.35 -3.48 10.57
C TRP A 50 -5.59 -2.24 10.07
N GLN A 51 -5.60 -1.95 8.78
CA GLN A 51 -5.10 -0.69 8.22
C GLN A 51 -5.86 0.50 8.83
N LYS A 52 -7.20 0.42 8.92
CA LYS A 52 -8.02 1.48 9.53
C LYS A 52 -7.78 1.62 11.03
N ARG A 53 -7.46 0.55 11.76
CA ARG A 53 -7.07 0.63 13.17
C ARG A 53 -5.68 1.22 13.39
N ARG A 54 -4.76 1.09 12.45
CA ARG A 54 -3.45 1.75 12.51
C ARG A 54 -3.55 3.27 12.36
N SER A 55 -4.61 3.77 11.72
CA SER A 55 -4.91 5.20 11.64
C SER A 55 -5.76 5.73 12.80
N LEU A 56 -6.23 4.86 13.70
CA LEU A 56 -6.94 5.24 14.94
C LEU A 56 -6.00 5.15 16.15
N ILE A 57 -4.82 5.75 16.05
CA ILE A 57 -4.07 6.15 17.24
C ILE A 57 -4.90 7.29 17.86
N PRO A 58 -5.22 7.23 19.19
CA PRO A 58 -5.99 8.30 19.85
C PRO A 58 -5.33 9.64 19.54
N ALA A 59 -6.13 10.61 19.15
CA ALA A 59 -5.67 11.97 18.90
C ALA A 59 -5.13 12.56 20.22
N GLU A 60 -3.83 12.43 20.46
CA GLU A 60 -3.09 13.54 21.03
C GLU A 60 -3.38 14.79 20.19
N PRO A 61 -3.35 16.00 20.75
CA PRO A 61 -3.58 17.22 19.98
C PRO A 61 -2.82 17.10 18.67
N PRO A 62 -3.44 17.35 17.51
CA PRO A 62 -2.91 16.91 16.23
C PRO A 62 -1.52 17.51 16.04
N VAL A 63 -0.50 16.70 16.28
CA VAL A 63 0.88 17.08 15.97
C VAL A 63 0.89 17.41 14.49
N PRO A 64 1.32 18.62 14.09
CA PRO A 64 1.31 19.02 12.69
C PRO A 64 1.97 17.99 11.79
N ALA A 65 1.46 17.82 10.56
CA ALA A 65 1.95 16.82 9.61
C ALA A 65 3.48 16.92 9.38
N TYR A 66 4.00 18.13 9.29
CA TYR A 66 5.42 18.39 9.12
C TYR A 66 6.29 17.92 10.31
N VAL A 67 5.81 18.09 11.57
CA VAL A 67 6.53 17.62 12.76
C VAL A 67 6.62 16.10 12.76
N ARG A 68 5.53 15.42 12.48
CA ARG A 68 5.51 13.96 12.38
C ARG A 68 6.41 13.44 11.25
N ALA A 69 6.41 14.13 10.10
CA ALA A 69 7.27 13.78 8.98
C ALA A 69 8.75 13.94 9.36
N LYS A 70 9.15 15.05 9.98
CA LYS A 70 10.53 15.27 10.45
C LYS A 70 10.98 14.19 11.43
N GLN A 71 10.16 13.85 12.43
CA GLN A 71 10.45 12.77 13.38
C GLN A 71 10.69 11.42 12.69
N LYS A 72 9.78 11.03 11.78
CA LYS A 72 9.92 9.76 11.04
C LYS A 72 11.13 9.75 10.11
N LEU A 73 11.50 10.89 9.53
CA LEU A 73 12.73 11.01 8.74
C LEU A 73 13.97 10.85 9.62
N GLU A 74 13.98 11.40 10.82
CA GLU A 74 15.07 11.19 11.79
C GLU A 74 15.16 9.72 12.22
N GLU A 75 14.03 9.07 12.52
CA GLU A 75 13.97 7.64 12.82
C GLU A 75 14.51 6.77 11.66
N ALA A 76 14.31 7.20 10.42
CA ALA A 76 14.79 6.48 9.25
C ALA A 76 16.33 6.39 9.21
N LEU A 77 17.06 7.35 9.77
CA LEU A 77 18.53 7.30 9.84
C LEU A 77 19.05 6.08 10.63
N ALA A 78 18.27 5.56 11.57
CA ALA A 78 18.64 4.31 12.27
C ALA A 78 18.66 3.09 11.33
N LEU A 79 17.98 3.18 10.18
CA LEU A 79 17.90 2.12 9.17
C LEU A 79 18.90 2.33 8.00
N ILE A 80 19.82 3.29 8.09
CA ILE A 80 20.74 3.65 7.00
C ILE A 80 21.60 2.46 6.55
N ALA A 81 21.89 1.53 7.46
CA ALA A 81 22.62 0.30 7.14
C ALA A 81 21.78 -0.72 6.34
N GLN A 82 20.49 -0.47 6.16
CA GLN A 82 19.55 -1.30 5.41
C GLN A 82 18.89 -0.47 4.30
N PRO A 83 19.54 -0.27 3.15
CA PRO A 83 19.11 0.69 2.11
C PRO A 83 17.66 0.52 1.70
N LYS A 84 17.21 -0.72 1.53
CA LYS A 84 15.83 -1.01 1.13
C LYS A 84 14.80 -0.58 2.19
N ALA A 85 15.03 -0.93 3.46
CA ALA A 85 14.14 -0.56 4.56
C ALA A 85 14.12 0.96 4.76
N PHE A 86 15.29 1.60 4.67
CA PHE A 86 15.43 3.04 4.69
C PHE A 86 14.61 3.72 3.60
N CYS A 87 14.79 3.35 2.32
CA CYS A 87 14.06 3.95 1.19
C CYS A 87 12.56 3.72 1.28
N ILE A 88 12.11 2.57 1.79
CA ILE A 88 10.69 2.31 2.04
C ILE A 88 10.16 3.32 3.07
N LEU A 89 10.80 3.43 4.23
CA LEU A 89 10.34 4.31 5.30
C LEU A 89 10.34 5.78 4.89
N VAL A 90 11.42 6.26 4.27
CA VAL A 90 11.54 7.66 3.85
C VAL A 90 10.51 8.02 2.77
N SER A 91 10.35 7.17 1.73
CA SER A 91 9.36 7.44 0.66
C SER A 91 7.91 7.38 1.16
N ASP A 92 7.59 6.46 2.07
CA ASP A 92 6.25 6.35 2.64
C ASP A 92 5.94 7.53 3.57
N THR A 93 6.96 8.01 4.30
CA THR A 93 6.84 9.22 5.14
C THR A 93 6.51 10.45 4.29
N ILE A 94 7.23 10.66 3.18
CA ILE A 94 6.99 11.80 2.28
C ILE A 94 5.61 11.69 1.62
N ARG A 95 5.18 10.50 1.17
CA ARG A 95 3.84 10.31 0.59
C ARG A 95 2.74 10.61 1.60
N SER A 96 2.86 10.12 2.83
CA SER A 96 1.89 10.40 3.91
C SER A 96 1.87 11.88 4.29
N TYR A 97 3.04 12.54 4.32
CA TYR A 97 3.13 13.97 4.57
C TYR A 97 2.40 14.79 3.50
N LEU A 98 2.61 14.47 2.22
CA LEU A 98 1.96 15.17 1.09
C LEU A 98 0.45 14.92 1.07
N GLU A 99 0.00 13.73 1.47
CA GLU A 99 -1.43 13.44 1.63
C GLU A 99 -2.06 14.31 2.74
N GLU A 100 -1.42 14.36 3.90
CA GLU A 100 -1.95 15.11 5.04
C GLU A 100 -1.88 16.62 4.86
N GLN A 101 -0.83 17.12 4.19
CA GLN A 101 -0.59 18.55 4.03
C GLN A 101 -1.35 19.16 2.85
N PHE A 102 -1.49 18.41 1.74
CA PHE A 102 -2.02 18.91 0.48
C PHE A 102 -3.23 18.12 -0.04
N ASP A 103 -3.74 17.16 0.72
CA ASP A 103 -4.84 16.26 0.31
C ASP A 103 -4.53 15.46 -0.97
N PHE A 104 -3.25 15.16 -1.22
CA PHE A 104 -2.84 14.28 -2.30
C PHE A 104 -3.02 12.83 -1.90
N ARG A 105 -3.67 12.02 -2.73
CA ARG A 105 -3.78 10.57 -2.52
C ARG A 105 -2.50 9.83 -2.93
N ALA A 106 -1.35 10.30 -2.42
CA ALA A 106 -0.03 9.81 -2.78
C ALA A 106 0.23 8.33 -2.41
N PRO A 107 -0.21 7.81 -1.24
CA PRO A 107 0.02 6.42 -0.86
C PRO A 107 -0.73 5.39 -1.71
N GLU A 108 -1.86 5.78 -2.32
CA GLU A 108 -2.72 4.87 -3.10
C GLU A 108 -2.33 4.78 -4.59
N ARG A 109 -1.34 5.58 -5.03
CA ARG A 109 -0.96 5.72 -6.44
C ARG A 109 0.44 5.20 -6.72
N THR A 110 0.67 4.79 -7.96
CA THR A 110 2.02 4.53 -8.45
C THR A 110 2.82 5.83 -8.52
N THR A 111 4.16 5.72 -8.47
CA THR A 111 5.04 6.89 -8.57
C THR A 111 4.77 7.71 -9.84
N GLU A 112 4.56 7.05 -10.98
CA GLU A 112 4.28 7.72 -12.26
C GLU A 112 2.94 8.49 -12.25
N GLU A 113 1.89 7.86 -11.71
CA GLU A 113 0.57 8.50 -11.58
C GLU A 113 0.63 9.70 -10.65
N PHE A 114 1.31 9.53 -9.52
CA PHE A 114 1.50 10.59 -8.55
C PHE A 114 2.29 11.78 -9.13
N LEU A 115 3.40 11.53 -9.82
CA LEU A 115 4.20 12.59 -10.46
C LEU A 115 3.43 13.30 -11.57
N ARG A 116 2.56 12.60 -12.30
CA ARG A 116 1.69 13.20 -13.33
C ARG A 116 0.69 14.18 -12.71
N GLU A 117 0.03 13.77 -11.62
CA GLU A 117 -0.90 14.62 -10.88
C GLU A 117 -0.18 15.83 -10.29
N LEU A 118 0.99 15.60 -9.68
CA LEU A 118 1.81 16.65 -9.11
C LEU A 118 2.19 17.73 -10.12
N LYS A 119 2.50 17.34 -11.37
CA LYS A 119 2.79 18.30 -12.45
C LYS A 119 1.59 19.18 -12.78
N ALA A 120 0.37 18.68 -12.63
CA ALA A 120 -0.87 19.38 -12.93
C ALA A 120 -1.32 20.34 -11.83
N THR A 121 -0.76 20.28 -10.63
CA THR A 121 -1.13 21.13 -9.49
C THR A 121 -0.20 22.34 -9.38
N GLU A 122 -0.67 23.42 -8.76
CA GLU A 122 0.14 24.60 -8.45
C GLU A 122 0.59 24.66 -6.97
N LEU A 123 0.36 23.59 -6.22
CA LEU A 123 0.62 23.55 -4.78
C LEU A 123 2.12 23.50 -4.43
N LEU A 124 2.95 23.01 -5.35
CA LEU A 124 4.41 22.98 -5.23
C LEU A 124 5.06 23.77 -6.36
N VAL A 125 6.15 24.45 -6.07
CA VAL A 125 6.94 25.13 -7.10
C VAL A 125 7.66 24.13 -8.02
N PRO A 126 8.02 24.49 -9.26
CA PRO A 126 8.62 23.57 -10.22
C PRO A 126 9.86 22.85 -9.69
N GLU A 127 10.72 23.53 -8.94
CA GLU A 127 11.95 23.00 -8.36
C GLU A 127 11.65 21.91 -7.32
N GLN A 128 10.61 22.11 -6.51
CA GLN A 128 10.16 21.12 -5.53
C GLN A 128 9.59 19.87 -6.20
N LYS A 129 8.81 20.05 -7.27
CA LYS A 129 8.26 18.93 -8.06
C LYS A 129 9.37 18.08 -8.68
N GLU A 130 10.38 18.75 -9.25
CA GLU A 130 11.52 18.05 -9.85
C GLU A 130 12.38 17.32 -8.80
N SER A 131 12.64 17.97 -7.66
CA SER A 131 13.39 17.37 -6.55
C SER A 131 12.65 16.16 -6.00
N LEU A 132 11.34 16.27 -5.78
CA LEU A 132 10.48 15.17 -5.33
C LEU A 132 10.44 14.02 -6.33
N GLY A 133 10.36 14.34 -7.64
CA GLY A 133 10.40 13.33 -8.70
C GLY A 133 11.68 12.51 -8.65
N ARG A 134 12.83 13.18 -8.67
CA ARG A 134 14.15 12.52 -8.58
C ARG A 134 14.31 11.69 -7.30
N PHE A 135 13.83 12.21 -6.18
CA PHE A 135 13.84 11.51 -4.90
C PHE A 135 13.04 10.20 -4.94
N LEU A 136 11.80 10.24 -5.43
CA LEU A 136 10.94 9.05 -5.51
C LEU A 136 11.49 8.02 -6.50
N GLU A 137 11.98 8.45 -7.68
CA GLU A 137 12.61 7.58 -8.66
C GLU A 137 13.84 6.87 -8.07
N SER A 138 14.70 7.59 -7.32
CA SER A 138 15.86 7.00 -6.64
C SER A 138 15.44 5.97 -5.59
N CYS A 139 14.41 6.26 -4.80
CA CYS A 139 13.85 5.30 -3.85
C CYS A 139 13.30 4.04 -4.54
N ASP A 140 12.65 4.20 -5.69
CA ASP A 140 12.09 3.08 -6.45
C ASP A 140 13.19 2.19 -7.07
N LEU A 141 14.32 2.76 -7.51
CA LEU A 141 15.48 1.99 -7.94
C LEU A 141 16.00 1.07 -6.82
N VAL A 142 16.09 1.57 -5.59
CA VAL A 142 16.52 0.78 -4.44
C VAL A 142 15.49 -0.30 -4.08
N LYS A 143 14.20 0.02 -4.15
CA LYS A 143 13.11 -0.91 -3.81
C LYS A 143 13.00 -2.07 -4.80
N PHE A 144 13.10 -1.80 -6.11
CA PHE A 144 12.69 -2.71 -7.18
C PHE A 144 13.82 -3.15 -8.10
N ALA A 145 14.85 -2.33 -8.32
CA ALA A 145 15.94 -2.61 -9.27
C ALA A 145 17.17 -3.29 -8.62
N LYS A 146 17.11 -3.69 -7.35
CA LYS A 146 18.24 -4.24 -6.59
C LYS A 146 19.48 -3.33 -6.58
N TYR A 147 19.24 -2.02 -6.71
CA TYR A 147 20.30 -1.04 -6.57
C TYR A 147 20.63 -0.87 -5.08
N GLU A 148 21.90 -0.94 -4.73
CA GLU A 148 22.40 -0.78 -3.37
C GLU A 148 23.24 0.51 -3.28
N PRO A 149 22.62 1.65 -2.93
CA PRO A 149 23.32 2.92 -2.78
C PRO A 149 24.27 2.88 -1.58
N GLY A 150 25.33 3.66 -1.67
CA GLY A 150 26.22 3.89 -0.55
C GLY A 150 25.59 4.79 0.52
N GLU A 151 26.15 4.76 1.73
CA GLU A 151 25.68 5.61 2.83
C GLU A 151 25.64 7.12 2.49
N PRO A 152 26.63 7.70 1.75
CA PRO A 152 26.55 9.10 1.35
C PRO A 152 25.33 9.44 0.51
N GLU A 153 24.96 8.55 -0.42
CA GLU A 153 23.81 8.72 -1.30
C GLU A 153 22.48 8.61 -0.53
N LEU A 154 22.39 7.69 0.44
CA LEU A 154 21.26 7.60 1.35
C LEU A 154 21.09 8.86 2.21
N ARG A 155 22.19 9.46 2.66
CA ARG A 155 22.17 10.73 3.39
C ARG A 155 21.72 11.89 2.50
N GLU A 156 22.08 11.89 1.24
CA GLU A 156 21.62 12.89 0.27
C GLU A 156 20.10 12.75 0.01
N LEU A 157 19.61 11.51 -0.16
CA LEU A 157 18.17 11.23 -0.27
C LEU A 157 17.40 11.70 0.97
N HIS A 158 17.93 11.41 2.17
CA HIS A 158 17.36 11.92 3.41
C HIS A 158 17.31 13.44 3.45
N GLY A 159 18.43 14.11 3.11
CA GLY A 159 18.52 15.58 3.07
C GLY A 159 17.53 16.21 2.09
N SER A 160 17.30 15.58 0.94
CA SER A 160 16.31 16.01 -0.05
C SER A 160 14.89 15.89 0.48
N ALA A 161 14.56 14.77 1.14
CA ALA A 161 13.26 14.57 1.78
C ALA A 161 13.03 15.58 2.92
N PHE A 162 14.03 15.78 3.78
CA PHE A 162 13.94 16.71 4.90
C PHE A 162 13.75 18.16 4.44
N ARG A 163 14.51 18.58 3.42
CA ARG A 163 14.39 19.91 2.81
C ARG A 163 13.02 20.14 2.20
N LEU A 164 12.45 19.13 1.52
CA LEU A 164 11.10 19.25 0.97
C LEU A 164 10.07 19.54 2.07
N VAL A 165 10.12 18.79 3.18
CA VAL A 165 9.21 19.01 4.32
C VAL A 165 9.40 20.40 4.91
N GLU A 166 10.64 20.86 5.06
CA GLU A 166 10.97 22.19 5.63
C GLU A 166 10.51 23.34 4.71
N GLU A 167 10.69 23.21 3.40
CA GLU A 167 10.27 24.23 2.43
C GLU A 167 8.75 24.32 2.27
N THR A 168 8.04 23.21 2.50
CA THR A 168 6.58 23.12 2.38
C THR A 168 5.84 23.21 3.72
N GLU A 169 6.58 23.39 4.80
CA GLU A 169 6.03 23.66 6.12
C GLU A 169 5.16 24.92 6.09
N PRO A 170 3.92 24.90 6.64
CA PRO A 170 3.12 26.10 6.79
C PRO A 170 3.89 27.11 7.63
N LYS A 171 4.34 28.20 7.02
CA LYS A 171 4.92 29.30 7.79
C LYS A 171 3.80 29.87 8.64
N GLU A 172 3.73 29.47 9.92
CA GLU A 172 2.88 30.17 10.89
C GLU A 172 3.20 31.66 10.75
N VAL A 173 2.17 32.42 10.41
CA VAL A 173 2.26 33.87 10.39
C VAL A 173 2.49 34.29 11.84
N GLN A 174 3.74 34.45 12.24
CA GLN A 174 4.17 34.98 13.54
C GLN A 174 3.68 36.44 13.76
N GLY A 175 2.52 36.77 13.20
CA GLY A 175 1.91 38.10 13.23
C GLY A 175 0.78 38.30 14.22
N SER A 176 0.33 37.24 14.93
CA SER A 176 -0.83 37.39 15.83
C SER A 176 -0.47 37.67 17.30
N GLU A 177 0.71 37.33 17.77
CA GLU A 177 1.10 37.61 19.16
C GLU A 177 1.54 39.04 19.39
N SER A 178 2.14 39.72 18.42
CA SER A 178 2.55 41.13 18.57
C SER A 178 1.41 42.11 18.58
N LYS A 179 0.23 41.77 18.05
CA LYS A 179 -0.96 42.64 18.07
C LYS A 179 -1.72 42.62 19.40
N VAL A 180 -1.69 41.48 20.09
CA VAL A 180 -2.38 41.36 21.42
C VAL A 180 -1.55 42.06 22.47
N GLN A 181 -0.22 42.00 22.41
CA GLN A 181 0.66 42.66 23.36
C GLN A 181 0.61 44.18 23.26
N SER A 182 0.42 44.75 22.05
CA SER A 182 0.35 46.19 21.83
C SER A 182 -0.98 46.81 22.31
N GLN A 183 -2.04 46.04 22.41
CA GLN A 183 -3.33 46.52 22.92
C GLN A 183 -3.46 46.45 24.43
N MET A 184 -2.67 45.60 25.11
CA MET A 184 -2.65 45.56 26.60
C MET A 184 -1.77 46.61 27.26
N THR A 185 -0.89 47.28 26.47
CA THR A 185 -0.01 48.35 27.03
C THR A 185 -0.58 49.76 26.80
N ALA A 186 -1.70 49.89 26.07
CA ALA A 186 -2.34 51.17 25.76
C ALA A 186 -3.68 51.41 26.48
N ALA A 187 -4.00 50.59 27.49
CA ALA A 187 -5.11 50.77 28.44
C ALA A 187 -4.55 50.93 29.86
#